data_0b43a08c5748b3b5b31bfe7291395994
#
_entry.id   0b43a08c5748b3b5b31bfe7291395994
#
_cell.length_a   1.000
_cell.length_b   1.000
_cell.length_c   1.000
_cell.angle_alpha   90.00
_cell.angle_beta   90.00
_cell.angle_gamma   90.00
#
_symmetry.space_group_name_H-M   'P 1'
#
loop_
_entity.id
_entity.type
_entity.pdbx_description
1 polymer ?
#
loop_
_entity_poly.entity_id
_entity_poly.type
_entity_poly.pdbx_seq_one_letter_code
_entity_poly.pdbx_strand_id
1 'polypeptide(L)'
;MRKLVYYVGTTLDGYIAGPGGEFDFFPLSDQMTASMNERYPETVPTHIRPHVGMGNPPNRVFDTVLMGRGSYEPARSVGVSSPYAHLRQYVVSTTLPDIDDPAVNLVRTDPSAKIQELKTEEGQDIWLCGGGILAGELLPEIDELIVKRYPVIAGAGIPMIAGTFEPILFTPTANEVFDNGASVTWLKRNS
;
A
#
# COMPACT_ATOMS: atom_id res chain seq x y z
N MET A 1 -12.40 -7.18 14.59
CA MET A 1 -11.74 -7.87 13.46
C MET A 1 -10.93 -6.82 12.72
N ARG A 2 -9.68 -7.10 12.44
CA ARG A 2 -8.74 -6.22 11.71
C ARG A 2 -9.20 -6.10 10.26
N LYS A 3 -9.05 -4.92 9.67
CA LYS A 3 -9.41 -4.68 8.27
C LYS A 3 -8.17 -4.80 7.36
N LEU A 4 -8.38 -5.24 6.12
CA LEU A 4 -7.42 -5.07 5.05
C LEU A 4 -7.71 -3.75 4.35
N VAL A 5 -6.79 -2.81 4.44
CA VAL A 5 -6.91 -1.47 3.87
C VAL A 5 -5.91 -1.30 2.73
N TYR A 6 -6.39 -1.10 1.50
CA TYR A 6 -5.53 -0.79 0.37
C TYR A 6 -5.24 0.71 0.32
N TYR A 7 -4.04 1.09 0.78
CA TYR A 7 -3.55 2.46 0.77
C TYR A 7 -2.59 2.65 -0.40
N VAL A 8 -3.01 3.43 -1.41
CA VAL A 8 -2.31 3.48 -2.70
C VAL A 8 -2.35 4.87 -3.33
N GLY A 9 -1.29 5.21 -4.09
CA GLY A 9 -1.25 6.35 -4.98
C GLY A 9 -1.57 5.94 -6.42
N THR A 10 -2.35 6.75 -7.15
CA THR A 10 -2.73 6.45 -8.54
C THR A 10 -2.79 7.70 -9.40
N THR A 11 -2.60 7.54 -10.69
CA THR A 11 -2.86 8.54 -11.73
C THR A 11 -4.37 8.74 -11.93
N LEU A 12 -4.77 9.77 -12.69
CA LEU A 12 -6.17 9.99 -13.07
C LEU A 12 -6.76 8.82 -13.87
N ASP A 13 -5.93 8.14 -14.65
CA ASP A 13 -6.29 6.99 -15.48
C ASP A 13 -6.02 5.63 -14.81
N GLY A 14 -5.74 5.62 -13.48
CA GLY A 14 -5.79 4.43 -12.65
C GLY A 14 -4.51 3.59 -12.58
N TYR A 15 -3.35 4.15 -12.91
CA TYR A 15 -2.06 3.47 -12.80
C TYR A 15 -1.32 3.85 -11.52
N ILE A 16 -0.65 2.88 -10.91
CA ILE A 16 0.14 3.04 -9.68
C ILE A 16 1.64 3.20 -9.96
N ALA A 17 2.05 2.84 -11.15
CA ALA A 17 3.42 2.96 -11.64
C ALA A 17 3.43 2.93 -13.17
N GLY A 18 4.51 3.36 -13.78
CA GLY A 18 4.77 3.17 -15.19
C GLY A 18 4.97 1.71 -15.59
N PRO A 19 5.12 1.38 -16.89
CA PRO A 19 5.28 -0.01 -17.35
C PRO A 19 6.52 -0.73 -16.80
N GLY A 20 7.58 0.02 -16.50
CA GLY A 20 8.83 -0.47 -15.89
C GLY A 20 8.85 -0.40 -14.37
N GLY A 21 7.75 0.03 -13.75
CA GLY A 21 7.67 0.22 -12.30
C GLY A 21 8.06 1.63 -11.84
N GLU A 22 8.18 2.59 -12.73
CA GLU A 22 8.49 3.99 -12.43
C GLU A 22 7.36 4.62 -11.61
N PHE A 23 7.70 5.37 -10.56
CA PHE A 23 6.74 6.07 -9.71
C PHE A 23 7.18 7.49 -9.31
N ASP A 24 8.32 7.95 -9.78
CA ASP A 24 8.90 9.26 -9.49
C ASP A 24 8.22 10.40 -10.27
N PHE A 25 7.34 10.08 -11.21
CA PHE A 25 6.58 11.05 -12.01
C PHE A 25 5.35 11.63 -11.29
N PHE A 26 4.97 11.11 -10.12
CA PHE A 26 3.83 11.64 -9.38
C PHE A 26 4.12 13.06 -8.88
N PRO A 27 3.25 14.06 -9.16
CA PRO A 27 3.43 15.42 -8.67
C PRO A 27 3.14 15.48 -7.17
N LEU A 28 4.19 15.46 -6.35
CA LEU A 28 4.06 15.49 -4.90
C LEU A 28 3.55 16.85 -4.43
N SER A 29 2.78 16.86 -3.32
CA SER A 29 2.34 18.02 -2.57
C SER A 29 2.85 17.93 -1.16
N ASP A 30 3.53 18.97 -0.69
CA ASP A 30 4.00 19.03 0.70
C ASP A 30 2.83 18.99 1.68
N GLN A 31 1.72 19.67 1.33
CA GLN A 31 0.50 19.69 2.13
C GLN A 31 -0.10 18.28 2.26
N MET A 32 -0.25 17.55 1.14
CA MET A 32 -0.75 16.18 1.17
C MET A 32 0.21 15.25 1.91
N THR A 33 1.51 15.38 1.66
CA THR A 33 2.54 14.56 2.32
C THR A 33 2.49 14.76 3.83
N ALA A 34 2.43 16.01 4.31
CA ALA A 34 2.33 16.32 5.73
C ALA A 34 1.04 15.74 6.36
N SER A 35 -0.11 15.95 5.71
CA SER A 35 -1.41 15.43 6.17
C SER A 35 -1.41 13.89 6.26
N MET A 36 -0.88 13.22 5.24
CA MET A 36 -0.87 11.76 5.20
C MET A 36 0.16 11.16 6.17
N ASN A 37 1.33 11.78 6.32
CA ASN A 37 2.35 11.37 7.29
C ASN A 37 1.88 11.56 8.74
N GLU A 38 1.06 12.56 9.01
CA GLU A 38 0.45 12.74 10.32
C GLU A 38 -0.58 11.64 10.62
N ARG A 39 -1.41 11.26 9.64
CA ARG A 39 -2.47 10.25 9.81
C ARG A 39 -1.95 8.82 9.79
N TYR A 40 -0.95 8.55 8.96
CA TYR A 40 -0.41 7.22 8.68
C TYR A 40 1.13 7.22 8.72
N PRO A 41 1.75 7.63 9.84
CA PRO A 41 3.21 7.73 9.95
C PRO A 41 3.90 6.39 9.68
N GLU A 42 3.22 5.29 9.93
CA GLU A 42 3.72 3.94 9.69
C GLU A 42 3.87 3.58 8.21
N THR A 43 3.27 4.34 7.29
CA THR A 43 3.43 4.10 5.85
C THR A 43 4.73 4.70 5.28
N VAL A 44 5.47 5.47 6.07
CA VAL A 44 6.80 5.96 5.70
C VAL A 44 7.84 4.88 6.00
N PRO A 45 8.61 4.42 4.99
CA PRO A 45 9.63 3.41 5.21
C PRO A 45 10.63 3.79 6.29
N THR A 46 11.03 2.84 7.12
CA THR A 46 11.90 3.08 8.29
C THR A 46 13.19 3.80 7.91
N HIS A 47 13.83 3.40 6.80
CA HIS A 47 15.07 3.99 6.31
C HIS A 47 14.91 5.39 5.72
N ILE A 48 13.69 5.78 5.32
CA ILE A 48 13.39 7.12 4.78
C ILE A 48 13.06 8.12 5.88
N ARG A 49 12.52 7.68 7.03
CA ARG A 49 12.07 8.56 8.13
C ARG A 49 13.08 9.63 8.54
N PRO A 50 14.40 9.33 8.73
CA PRO A 50 15.38 10.34 9.07
C PRO A 50 15.53 11.43 8.01
N HIS A 51 15.40 11.08 6.72
CA HIS A 51 15.56 12.00 5.59
C HIS A 51 14.39 12.99 5.45
N VAL A 52 13.22 12.64 5.99
CA VAL A 52 12.04 13.51 6.02
C VAL A 52 11.79 14.12 7.39
N GLY A 53 12.79 14.07 8.29
CA GLY A 53 12.70 14.64 9.63
C GLY A 53 11.70 13.92 10.55
N MET A 54 11.32 12.68 10.21
CA MET A 54 10.42 11.87 11.03
C MET A 54 11.22 11.00 12.00
N GLY A 55 10.91 11.09 13.29
CA GLY A 55 11.44 10.17 14.29
C GLY A 55 10.77 8.80 14.24
N ASN A 56 10.62 8.17 15.41
CA ASN A 56 9.88 6.91 15.53
C ASN A 56 8.50 7.15 16.19
N PRO A 57 7.54 7.76 15.49
CA PRO A 57 6.18 7.89 16.01
C PRO A 57 5.53 6.51 16.17
N PRO A 58 4.60 6.35 17.10
CA PRO A 58 3.83 5.12 17.21
C PRO A 58 2.97 4.91 15.97
N ASN A 59 2.74 3.65 15.63
CA ASN A 59 1.78 3.28 14.58
C ASN A 59 0.39 3.76 14.99
N ARG A 60 -0.35 4.38 14.08
CA ARG A 60 -1.68 4.93 14.36
C ARG A 60 -2.81 4.04 13.89
N VAL A 61 -2.65 3.44 12.71
CA VAL A 61 -3.71 2.67 12.04
C VAL A 61 -3.26 1.26 11.70
N PHE A 62 -2.00 1.09 11.25
CA PHE A 62 -1.49 -0.18 10.78
C PHE A 62 -0.36 -0.71 11.66
N ASP A 63 -0.38 -1.99 11.97
CA ASP A 63 0.74 -2.71 12.60
C ASP A 63 1.34 -3.79 11.69
N THR A 64 0.71 -4.03 10.55
CA THR A 64 1.08 -5.07 9.59
C THR A 64 1.03 -4.52 8.18
N VAL A 65 2.01 -4.86 7.34
CA VAL A 65 2.04 -4.52 5.92
C VAL A 65 2.16 -5.79 5.06
N LEU A 66 1.37 -5.84 3.99
CA LEU A 66 1.44 -6.85 2.95
C LEU A 66 1.90 -6.20 1.64
N MET A 67 2.96 -6.73 1.06
CA MET A 67 3.58 -6.24 -0.18
C MET A 67 3.66 -7.34 -1.21
N GLY A 68 3.35 -7.06 -2.47
CA GLY A 68 3.77 -7.88 -3.58
C GLY A 68 5.26 -7.68 -3.88
N ARG A 69 5.85 -8.57 -4.66
CA ARG A 69 7.27 -8.47 -5.06
C ARG A 69 7.62 -7.10 -5.62
N GLY A 70 6.81 -6.56 -6.54
CA GLY A 70 7.08 -5.26 -7.17
C GLY A 70 7.08 -4.08 -6.19
N SER A 71 6.30 -4.15 -5.10
CA SER A 71 6.30 -3.12 -4.05
C SER A 71 7.47 -3.27 -3.07
N TYR A 72 8.03 -4.46 -2.95
CA TYR A 72 9.19 -4.76 -2.09
C TYR A 72 10.54 -4.49 -2.78
N GLU A 73 10.63 -4.72 -4.10
CA GLU A 73 11.86 -4.66 -4.89
C GLU A 73 12.58 -3.29 -4.81
N PRO A 74 11.90 -2.11 -4.81
CA PRO A 74 12.58 -0.82 -4.70
C PRO A 74 13.47 -0.68 -3.46
N ALA A 75 13.01 -1.13 -2.31
CA ALA A 75 13.83 -1.12 -1.08
C ALA A 75 14.98 -2.11 -1.17
N ARG A 76 14.71 -3.31 -1.68
CA ARG A 76 15.70 -4.36 -1.85
C ARG A 76 16.83 -3.96 -2.81
N SER A 77 16.50 -3.24 -3.88
CA SER A 77 17.48 -2.75 -4.87
C SER A 77 18.52 -1.78 -4.29
N VAL A 78 18.20 -1.14 -3.18
CA VAL A 78 19.11 -0.23 -2.44
C VAL A 78 19.68 -0.88 -1.17
N GLY A 79 19.57 -2.22 -1.05
CA GLY A 79 20.15 -3.00 0.05
C GLY A 79 19.31 -3.01 1.35
N VAL A 80 18.04 -2.60 1.29
CA VAL A 80 17.13 -2.59 2.44
C VAL A 80 16.26 -3.84 2.40
N SER A 81 16.49 -4.79 3.30
CA SER A 81 15.70 -6.02 3.42
C SER A 81 14.39 -5.83 4.15
N SER A 82 14.34 -4.92 5.12
CA SER A 82 13.19 -4.65 5.99
C SER A 82 12.75 -3.18 5.89
N PRO A 83 12.03 -2.78 4.81
CA PRO A 83 11.66 -1.38 4.60
C PRO A 83 10.74 -0.80 5.68
N TYR A 84 9.93 -1.62 6.32
CA TYR A 84 8.98 -1.22 7.36
C TYR A 84 9.26 -1.98 8.66
N ALA A 85 10.49 -1.88 9.19
CA ALA A 85 10.95 -2.61 10.37
C ALA A 85 10.11 -2.36 11.64
N HIS A 86 9.29 -1.32 11.65
CA HIS A 86 8.34 -0.99 12.71
C HIS A 86 6.98 -1.66 12.56
N LEU A 87 6.79 -2.44 11.50
CA LEU A 87 5.58 -3.23 11.20
C LEU A 87 5.92 -4.72 11.09
N ARG A 88 4.92 -5.58 11.26
CA ARG A 88 4.98 -6.96 10.80
C ARG A 88 4.92 -6.96 9.27
N GLN A 89 5.90 -7.54 8.62
CA GLN A 89 6.05 -7.47 7.16
C GLN A 89 5.80 -8.82 6.52
N TYR A 90 4.95 -8.82 5.51
CA TYR A 90 4.68 -9.97 4.65
C TYR A 90 4.95 -9.60 3.20
N VAL A 91 5.74 -10.42 2.50
CA VAL A 91 6.00 -10.29 1.07
C VAL A 91 5.39 -11.46 0.34
N VAL A 92 4.48 -11.19 -0.58
CA VAL A 92 3.83 -12.22 -1.40
C VAL A 92 4.59 -12.40 -2.69
N SER A 93 5.19 -13.58 -2.86
CA SER A 93 5.91 -13.93 -4.10
C SER A 93 6.16 -15.42 -4.21
N THR A 94 5.81 -16.00 -5.34
CA THR A 94 6.15 -17.39 -5.70
C THR A 94 7.58 -17.54 -6.20
N THR A 95 8.23 -16.47 -6.66
CA THR A 95 9.51 -16.50 -7.38
C THR A 95 10.66 -15.81 -6.65
N LEU A 96 10.39 -15.04 -5.59
CA LEU A 96 11.44 -14.41 -4.80
C LEU A 96 12.24 -15.50 -4.06
N PRO A 97 13.59 -15.49 -4.08
CA PRO A 97 14.37 -16.35 -3.20
C PRO A 97 14.04 -16.06 -1.72
N ASP A 98 14.47 -16.95 -0.84
CA ASP A 98 14.28 -16.75 0.59
C ASP A 98 14.92 -15.42 1.02
N ILE A 99 14.22 -14.72 1.91
CA ILE A 99 14.67 -13.45 2.44
C ILE A 99 15.44 -13.74 3.71
N ASP A 100 16.72 -13.42 3.70
CA ASP A 100 17.60 -13.60 4.87
C ASP A 100 17.42 -12.42 5.86
N ASP A 101 16.18 -12.24 6.29
CA ASP A 101 15.81 -11.24 7.31
C ASP A 101 14.60 -11.77 8.09
N PRO A 102 14.77 -12.12 9.37
CA PRO A 102 13.70 -12.70 10.19
C PRO A 102 12.53 -11.76 10.44
N ALA A 103 12.70 -10.45 10.17
CA ALA A 103 11.63 -9.47 10.29
C ALA A 103 10.66 -9.45 9.11
N VAL A 104 10.96 -10.21 8.04
CA VAL A 104 10.15 -10.25 6.81
C VAL A 104 9.67 -11.67 6.54
N ASN A 105 8.37 -11.85 6.49
CA ASN A 105 7.74 -13.14 6.25
C ASN A 105 7.41 -13.30 4.75
N LEU A 106 7.92 -14.33 4.13
CA LEU A 106 7.63 -14.64 2.73
C LEU A 106 6.38 -15.53 2.62
N VAL A 107 5.37 -15.04 1.92
CA VAL A 107 4.13 -15.77 1.61
C VAL A 107 4.21 -16.26 0.17
N ARG A 108 4.32 -17.58 -0.02
CA ARG A 108 4.52 -18.18 -1.34
C ARG A 108 3.24 -18.60 -2.02
N THR A 109 2.22 -18.88 -1.25
CA THR A 109 0.93 -19.38 -1.75
C THR A 109 -0.22 -18.80 -0.92
N ASP A 110 -1.39 -18.74 -1.52
CA ASP A 110 -2.66 -18.39 -0.89
C ASP A 110 -2.61 -17.13 0.02
N PRO A 111 -2.37 -15.94 -0.55
CA PRO A 111 -2.37 -14.70 0.24
C PRO A 111 -3.75 -14.40 0.85
N SER A 112 -4.85 -14.90 0.26
CA SER A 112 -6.19 -14.75 0.83
C SER A 112 -6.32 -15.48 2.16
N ALA A 113 -5.89 -16.75 2.23
CA ALA A 113 -5.88 -17.49 3.50
C ALA A 113 -5.01 -16.80 4.56
N LYS A 114 -3.83 -16.26 4.15
CA LYS A 114 -2.98 -15.49 5.07
C LYS A 114 -3.69 -14.23 5.60
N ILE A 115 -4.39 -13.49 4.76
CA ILE A 115 -5.15 -12.31 5.19
C ILE A 115 -6.29 -12.71 6.12
N GLN A 116 -7.02 -13.77 5.82
CA GLN A 116 -8.10 -14.27 6.70
C GLN A 116 -7.56 -14.66 8.08
N GLU A 117 -6.41 -15.37 8.14
CA GLU A 117 -5.72 -15.66 9.40
C GLU A 117 -5.39 -14.38 10.17
N LEU A 118 -4.72 -13.41 9.51
CA LEU A 118 -4.32 -12.15 10.15
C LEU A 118 -5.51 -11.31 10.64
N LYS A 119 -6.65 -11.36 9.96
CA LYS A 119 -7.87 -10.67 10.37
C LYS A 119 -8.46 -11.22 11.67
N THR A 120 -8.19 -12.49 12.03
CA THR A 120 -8.66 -13.09 13.28
C THR A 120 -7.82 -12.72 14.50
N GLU A 121 -6.61 -12.23 14.29
CA GLU A 121 -5.71 -11.84 15.38
C GLU A 121 -6.14 -10.50 16.00
N GLU A 122 -5.67 -10.24 17.22
CA GLU A 122 -5.74 -8.90 17.83
C GLU A 122 -4.65 -7.99 17.23
N GLY A 123 -4.95 -6.70 17.14
CA GLY A 123 -4.02 -5.70 16.63
C GLY A 123 -4.72 -4.58 15.87
N GLN A 124 -3.90 -3.73 15.24
CA GLN A 124 -4.36 -2.67 14.34
C GLN A 124 -4.69 -3.24 12.95
N ASP A 125 -5.14 -2.40 12.03
CA ASP A 125 -5.48 -2.82 10.68
C ASP A 125 -4.25 -3.27 9.86
N ILE A 126 -4.49 -3.95 8.76
CA ILE A 126 -3.49 -4.49 7.84
C ILE A 126 -3.41 -3.57 6.63
N TRP A 127 -2.24 -3.05 6.34
CA TRP A 127 -1.99 -2.25 5.16
C TRP A 127 -1.64 -3.14 3.96
N LEU A 128 -2.46 -3.13 2.92
CA LEU A 128 -2.07 -3.61 1.59
C LEU A 128 -1.31 -2.48 0.88
N CYS A 129 0.01 -2.63 0.78
CA CYS A 129 0.87 -1.68 0.07
C CYS A 129 0.70 -1.79 -1.47
N GLY A 130 0.41 -2.98 -1.96
CA GLY A 130 0.22 -3.28 -3.39
C GLY A 130 1.23 -4.33 -3.86
N GLY A 131 1.51 -4.57 -5.18
CA GLY A 131 0.98 -3.91 -6.37
C GLY A 131 -0.36 -4.44 -6.88
N GLY A 132 -0.68 -3.98 -8.10
CA GLY A 132 -2.00 -4.20 -8.69
C GLY A 132 -2.41 -5.66 -8.87
N ILE A 133 -1.49 -6.57 -9.16
CA ILE A 133 -1.79 -8.02 -9.27
C ILE A 133 -2.22 -8.55 -7.91
N LEU A 134 -1.46 -8.27 -6.85
CA LEU A 134 -1.80 -8.70 -5.50
C LEU A 134 -3.12 -8.05 -5.03
N ALA A 135 -3.32 -6.78 -5.34
CA ALA A 135 -4.58 -6.10 -5.01
C ALA A 135 -5.77 -6.70 -5.76
N GLY A 136 -5.59 -7.16 -7.00
CA GLY A 136 -6.61 -7.89 -7.76
C GLY A 136 -6.94 -9.25 -7.16
N GLU A 137 -5.92 -10.02 -6.75
CA GLU A 137 -6.09 -11.32 -6.09
C GLU A 137 -6.80 -11.18 -4.73
N LEU A 138 -6.46 -10.12 -3.97
CA LEU A 138 -7.03 -9.85 -2.66
C LEU A 138 -8.29 -8.96 -2.69
N LEU A 139 -8.80 -8.61 -3.86
CA LEU A 139 -9.96 -7.73 -3.98
C LEU A 139 -11.18 -8.21 -3.16
N PRO A 140 -11.48 -9.52 -3.06
CA PRO A 140 -12.54 -10.02 -2.17
C PRO A 140 -12.29 -9.75 -0.68
N GLU A 141 -11.06 -9.59 -0.27
CA GLU A 141 -10.65 -9.40 1.13
C GLU A 141 -10.49 -7.92 1.52
N ILE A 142 -10.42 -7.00 0.56
CA ILE A 142 -10.25 -5.56 0.83
C ILE A 142 -11.51 -5.01 1.49
N ASP A 143 -11.38 -4.47 2.69
CA ASP A 143 -12.48 -3.85 3.45
C ASP A 143 -12.58 -2.35 3.18
N GLU A 144 -11.43 -1.67 3.03
CA GLU A 144 -11.37 -0.23 2.83
C GLU A 144 -10.29 0.13 1.80
N LEU A 145 -10.52 1.27 1.13
CA LEU A 145 -9.55 1.87 0.22
C LEU A 145 -9.19 3.28 0.72
N ILE A 146 -7.90 3.62 0.63
CA ILE A 146 -7.41 4.99 0.77
C ILE A 146 -6.66 5.31 -0.51
N VAL A 147 -7.31 6.03 -1.41
CA VAL A 147 -6.80 6.29 -2.75
C VAL A 147 -6.30 7.73 -2.85
N LYS A 148 -4.99 7.89 -2.99
CA LYS A 148 -4.33 9.16 -3.31
C LYS A 148 -4.31 9.30 -4.82
N ARG A 149 -5.15 10.16 -5.37
CA ARG A 149 -5.24 10.40 -6.80
C ARG A 149 -4.50 11.68 -7.18
N TYR A 150 -3.46 11.52 -7.99
CA TYR A 150 -2.62 12.61 -8.45
C TYR A 150 -3.11 13.15 -9.79
N PRO A 151 -2.98 14.48 -10.05
CA PRO A 151 -3.43 15.11 -11.28
C PRO A 151 -2.46 14.87 -12.46
N VAL A 152 -2.24 13.61 -12.80
CA VAL A 152 -1.37 13.15 -13.88
C VAL A 152 -2.03 11.99 -14.63
N ILE A 153 -1.82 11.91 -15.93
CA ILE A 153 -2.21 10.79 -16.79
C ILE A 153 -0.94 10.09 -17.25
N ALA A 154 -0.87 8.78 -17.06
CA ALA A 154 0.26 7.97 -17.49
C ALA A 154 0.06 7.37 -18.89
N GLY A 155 -1.18 7.12 -19.31
CA GLY A 155 -1.52 6.50 -20.59
C GLY A 155 -1.25 4.98 -20.65
N ALA A 156 -0.26 4.48 -19.91
CA ALA A 156 0.06 3.07 -19.74
C ALA A 156 0.80 2.86 -18.41
N GLY A 157 0.74 1.66 -17.87
CA GLY A 157 1.44 1.35 -16.61
C GLY A 157 0.89 0.13 -15.89
N ILE A 158 1.26 0.00 -14.62
CA ILE A 158 0.75 -1.01 -13.71
C ILE A 158 -0.58 -0.49 -13.15
N PRO A 159 -1.71 -1.18 -13.40
CA PRO A 159 -3.01 -0.72 -12.91
C PRO A 159 -3.11 -0.82 -11.39
N MET A 160 -3.97 0.01 -10.79
CA MET A 160 -4.26 -0.04 -9.36
C MET A 160 -4.77 -1.41 -8.92
N ILE A 161 -5.62 -2.02 -9.74
CA ILE A 161 -6.16 -3.37 -9.54
C ILE A 161 -6.09 -4.11 -10.88
N ALA A 162 -5.39 -5.24 -10.90
CA ALA A 162 -5.31 -6.14 -12.05
C ALA A 162 -6.02 -7.45 -11.72
N GLY A 163 -7.08 -7.78 -12.45
CA GLY A 163 -7.87 -8.98 -12.21
C GLY A 163 -8.94 -9.22 -13.27
N THR A 164 -9.82 -10.15 -13.00
CA THR A 164 -11.00 -10.43 -13.83
C THR A 164 -12.08 -9.37 -13.61
N PHE A 165 -12.98 -9.24 -14.57
CA PHE A 165 -14.12 -8.34 -14.44
C PHE A 165 -15.09 -8.83 -13.36
N GLU A 166 -15.03 -8.19 -12.20
CA GLU A 166 -15.90 -8.45 -11.06
C GLU A 166 -16.16 -7.12 -10.33
N PRO A 167 -17.24 -6.40 -10.65
CA PRO A 167 -17.52 -5.11 -10.06
C PRO A 167 -17.90 -5.23 -8.58
N ILE A 168 -17.15 -4.54 -7.73
CA ILE A 168 -17.37 -4.42 -6.29
C ILE A 168 -17.62 -2.96 -5.94
N LEU A 169 -18.67 -2.70 -5.16
CA LEU A 169 -19.06 -1.36 -4.78
C LEU A 169 -18.39 -0.94 -3.46
N PHE A 170 -17.84 0.26 -3.48
CA PHE A 170 -17.32 0.95 -2.31
C PHE A 170 -18.04 2.29 -2.15
N THR A 171 -18.35 2.67 -0.93
CA THR A 171 -18.96 3.96 -0.60
C THR A 171 -17.90 4.92 -0.07
N PRO A 172 -17.75 6.13 -0.66
CA PRO A 172 -16.87 7.16 -0.12
C PRO A 172 -17.32 7.58 1.27
N THR A 173 -16.38 7.61 2.21
CA THR A 173 -16.61 8.06 3.59
C THR A 173 -16.02 9.44 3.86
N ALA A 174 -14.95 9.80 3.13
CA ALA A 174 -14.33 11.11 3.17
C ALA A 174 -13.62 11.40 1.85
N ASN A 175 -13.40 12.68 1.56
CA ASN A 175 -12.60 13.15 0.43
C ASN A 175 -11.90 14.45 0.83
N GLU A 176 -10.62 14.59 0.49
CA GLU A 176 -9.80 15.77 0.73
C GLU A 176 -9.08 16.15 -0.55
N VAL A 177 -9.01 17.43 -0.88
CA VAL A 177 -8.31 17.97 -2.06
C VAL A 177 -7.20 18.88 -1.59
N PHE A 178 -6.03 18.78 -2.23
CA PHE A 178 -4.81 19.48 -1.87
C PHE A 178 -4.44 20.55 -2.90
N ASP A 179 -3.49 21.40 -2.55
CA ASP A 179 -3.07 22.58 -3.27
C ASP A 179 -2.62 22.35 -4.72
N ASN A 180 -2.04 21.19 -4.99
CA ASN A 180 -1.62 20.80 -6.34
C ASN A 180 -2.70 20.10 -7.17
N GLY A 181 -3.94 20.02 -6.67
CA GLY A 181 -5.05 19.31 -7.30
C GLY A 181 -5.07 17.78 -7.05
N ALA A 182 -4.13 17.25 -6.30
CA ALA A 182 -4.23 15.88 -5.80
C ALA A 182 -5.39 15.73 -4.83
N SER A 183 -5.95 14.53 -4.74
CA SER A 183 -7.03 14.24 -3.79
C SER A 183 -6.80 12.91 -3.08
N VAL A 184 -7.32 12.78 -1.89
CA VAL A 184 -7.38 11.52 -1.15
C VAL A 184 -8.84 11.18 -0.88
N THR A 185 -9.24 9.99 -1.26
CA THR A 185 -10.59 9.47 -1.01
C THR A 185 -10.51 8.23 -0.13
N TRP A 186 -11.24 8.25 0.96
CA TRP A 186 -11.45 7.09 1.83
C TRP A 186 -12.76 6.41 1.44
N LEU A 187 -12.71 5.11 1.21
CA LEU A 187 -13.86 4.34 0.77
C LEU A 187 -13.98 3.08 1.61
N LYS A 188 -15.21 2.69 1.90
CA LYS A 188 -15.55 1.46 2.61
C LYS A 188 -16.32 0.54 1.69
N ARG A 189 -16.01 -0.76 1.74
CA ARG A 189 -16.74 -1.79 1.00
C ARG A 189 -18.22 -1.83 1.45
N ASN A 190 -19.10 -1.94 0.48
CA ASN A 190 -20.52 -2.20 0.77
C ASN A 190 -20.69 -3.68 1.19
N SER A 191 -21.48 -3.88 2.23
CA SER A 191 -21.86 -5.22 2.73
C SER A 191 -22.69 -5.98 1.71
#